data_25a96980c43009411929e29f42c7b8a7
#
_entry.id   25a96980c43009411929e29f42c7b8a7
#
_cell.length_a   1.000
_cell.length_b   1.000
_cell.length_c   1.000
_cell.angle_alpha   90.00
_cell.angle_beta   90.00
_cell.angle_gamma   90.00
#
_symmetry.space_group_name_H-M   'P 1'
#
loop_
_entity.id
_entity.type
_entity.pdbx_description
1 polymer ?
#
loop_
_entity_poly.entity_id
_entity_poly.type
_entity_poly.pdbx_seq_one_letter_code
_entity_poly.pdbx_strand_id
1 'polypeptide(L)'
;MRNILFVQFANSAFLRHGECDRYWDAFYKRWHDIGYYMGKYVFEIPKWIAEIAYFIPNDNKELFYCEHCVDEIVAKVNNGSYDYVLMSLMNANQHMIYEVISRCPKQKFLVGGYNDKFMRQMEKELPNVVICDTTAETAEKLGVPYKFGTDYTLFKGEHVIPRLTLSYGCLNNCKFCIVPHGKITPVSDEVIIQQMESFSDLDYRLVYIDDKTFGQASNYKILKELSKYSDKDDFNGFIVQTTTGLVAKKAKEFREINVKVAEIGLETFNDEILRKYRKPSSEKFIRESVSAAYENDLMLIANIIVGLPGETQETYTKTYDFVMPLLEKGKLIGINPAIYTDYDNDDNLGEIDFMKDEQYELNKIWWNKFNASAAEILDR
;
A
#
# COMPACT_ATOMS: atom_id res chain seq x y z
N MET A 1 30.94 -11.57 2.84
CA MET A 1 30.29 -10.26 2.61
C MET A 1 29.92 -10.23 1.15
N ARG A 2 28.63 -10.17 0.83
CA ARG A 2 28.07 -10.19 -0.53
C ARG A 2 27.75 -8.77 -0.97
N ASN A 3 27.71 -8.53 -2.29
CA ASN A 3 27.23 -7.31 -2.90
C ASN A 3 25.78 -7.51 -3.35
N ILE A 4 24.85 -6.82 -2.76
CA ILE A 4 23.42 -6.97 -3.01
C ILE A 4 22.84 -5.65 -3.54
N LEU A 5 22.24 -5.71 -4.71
CA LEU A 5 21.52 -4.61 -5.31
C LEU A 5 20.01 -4.77 -5.08
N PHE A 6 19.40 -3.80 -4.43
CA PHE A 6 17.94 -3.65 -4.38
C PHE A 6 17.51 -2.73 -5.53
N VAL A 7 16.54 -3.15 -6.32
CA VAL A 7 15.97 -2.35 -7.40
C VAL A 7 14.52 -2.02 -7.07
N GLN A 8 14.23 -0.73 -7.03
CA GLN A 8 12.88 -0.19 -6.87
C GLN A 8 12.49 0.64 -8.07
N PHE A 9 11.27 0.43 -8.57
CA PHE A 9 10.72 1.28 -9.63
C PHE A 9 10.13 2.54 -9.00
N ALA A 10 10.53 3.70 -9.49
CA ALA A 10 9.99 4.99 -9.09
C ALA A 10 8.63 5.25 -9.77
N ASN A 11 7.85 6.19 -9.23
CA ASN A 11 6.57 6.60 -9.81
C ASN A 11 6.71 7.03 -11.28
N SER A 12 7.81 7.68 -11.63
CA SER A 12 8.10 8.14 -12.99
C SER A 12 8.34 7.02 -14.01
N ALA A 13 8.67 5.79 -13.55
CA ALA A 13 8.86 4.64 -14.42
C ALA A 13 7.53 4.01 -14.90
N PHE A 14 6.40 4.38 -14.28
CA PHE A 14 5.08 3.83 -14.63
C PHE A 14 4.33 4.74 -15.61
N LEU A 15 3.40 4.14 -16.33
CA LEU A 15 2.48 4.89 -17.19
C LEU A 15 1.59 5.80 -16.34
N ARG A 16 1.42 7.04 -16.81
CA ARG A 16 0.52 8.00 -16.20
C ARG A 16 -0.94 7.65 -16.50
N HIS A 17 -1.80 7.82 -15.50
CA HIS A 17 -3.22 7.48 -15.56
C HIS A 17 -4.14 8.72 -15.55
N GLY A 18 -3.69 9.85 -16.09
CA GLY A 18 -4.51 11.04 -16.31
C GLY A 18 -5.13 11.61 -15.03
N GLU A 19 -6.46 11.50 -14.88
CA GLU A 19 -7.18 12.09 -13.74
C GLU A 19 -6.81 11.49 -12.38
N CYS A 20 -6.35 10.24 -12.34
CA CYS A 20 -5.84 9.62 -11.12
C CYS A 20 -4.55 10.29 -10.65
N ASP A 21 -3.61 10.53 -11.55
CA ASP A 21 -2.36 11.20 -11.22
C ASP A 21 -2.64 12.64 -10.77
N ARG A 22 -3.51 13.36 -11.49
CA ARG A 22 -3.94 14.71 -11.13
C ARG A 22 -4.55 14.76 -9.72
N TYR A 23 -5.40 13.77 -9.38
CA TYR A 23 -5.97 13.66 -8.04
C TYR A 23 -4.89 13.49 -6.97
N TRP A 24 -3.96 12.56 -7.15
CA TRP A 24 -2.91 12.33 -6.18
C TRP A 24 -1.96 13.53 -6.05
N ASP A 25 -1.63 14.21 -7.16
CA ASP A 25 -0.85 15.47 -7.12
C ASP A 25 -1.56 16.53 -6.24
N ALA A 26 -2.88 16.73 -6.44
CA ALA A 26 -3.67 17.65 -5.63
C ALA A 26 -3.74 17.22 -4.16
N PHE A 27 -3.93 15.90 -3.89
CA PHE A 27 -3.99 15.36 -2.54
C PHE A 27 -2.69 15.58 -1.77
N TYR A 28 -1.55 15.20 -2.33
CA TYR A 28 -0.24 15.37 -1.67
C TYR A 28 0.11 16.84 -1.48
N LYS A 29 -0.20 17.70 -2.43
CA LYS A 29 -0.02 19.14 -2.30
C LYS A 29 -0.87 19.71 -1.17
N ARG A 30 -2.13 19.32 -1.07
CA ARG A 30 -3.07 19.80 -0.05
C ARG A 30 -2.67 19.38 1.36
N TRP A 31 -2.18 18.16 1.52
CA TRP A 31 -1.90 17.55 2.83
C TRP A 31 -0.40 17.42 3.15
N HIS A 32 0.44 18.10 2.38
CA HIS A 32 1.89 18.11 2.59
C HIS A 32 2.27 18.48 4.04
N ASP A 33 1.66 19.53 4.57
CA ASP A 33 2.01 20.09 5.89
C ASP A 33 1.66 19.16 7.06
N ILE A 34 0.77 18.18 6.87
CA ILE A 34 0.50 17.17 7.89
C ILE A 34 1.38 15.93 7.74
N GLY A 35 2.15 15.82 6.67
CA GLY A 35 3.11 14.75 6.45
C GLY A 35 2.79 13.79 5.30
N TYR A 36 1.85 14.13 4.41
CA TYR A 36 1.68 13.40 3.17
C TYR A 36 2.71 13.86 2.15
N TYR A 37 3.78 13.07 2.02
CA TYR A 37 4.86 13.35 1.08
C TYR A 37 4.76 12.47 -0.16
N MET A 38 4.83 13.08 -1.34
CA MET A 38 5.00 12.35 -2.60
C MET A 38 6.49 12.07 -2.80
N GLY A 39 6.89 10.84 -2.47
CA GLY A 39 8.26 10.38 -2.68
C GLY A 39 8.53 9.88 -4.10
N LYS A 40 9.70 9.31 -4.32
CA LYS A 40 10.07 8.62 -5.57
C LYS A 40 9.32 7.29 -5.76
N TYR A 41 8.70 6.77 -4.71
CA TYR A 41 8.07 5.45 -4.66
C TYR A 41 6.67 5.46 -5.27
N VAL A 42 6.16 4.29 -5.62
CA VAL A 42 4.85 4.16 -6.28
C VAL A 42 3.71 4.68 -5.40
N PHE A 43 3.72 4.42 -4.11
CA PHE A 43 2.75 4.95 -3.15
C PHE A 43 3.37 5.13 -1.77
N GLU A 44 4.37 4.30 -1.42
CA GLU A 44 4.91 4.21 -0.07
C GLU A 44 6.35 3.70 -0.12
N ILE A 45 7.07 3.91 0.97
CA ILE A 45 8.42 3.36 1.11
C ILE A 45 8.40 1.82 0.99
N PRO A 46 9.27 1.22 0.17
CA PRO A 46 9.26 -0.23 -0.05
C PRO A 46 9.80 -0.98 1.18
N LYS A 47 8.91 -1.27 2.12
CA LYS A 47 9.22 -1.91 3.40
C LYS A 47 9.97 -3.23 3.24
N TRP A 48 9.71 -4.01 2.18
CA TRP A 48 10.40 -5.26 1.89
C TRP A 48 11.92 -5.10 1.82
N ILE A 49 12.41 -3.94 1.33
CA ILE A 49 13.86 -3.63 1.30
C ILE A 49 14.39 -3.48 2.72
N ALA A 50 13.69 -2.73 3.57
CA ALA A 50 14.08 -2.53 4.97
C ALA A 50 14.04 -3.84 5.77
N GLU A 51 13.06 -4.71 5.51
CA GLU A 51 12.97 -6.04 6.14
C GLU A 51 14.15 -6.94 5.74
N ILE A 52 14.49 -6.98 4.45
CA ILE A 52 15.65 -7.78 4.00
C ILE A 52 16.95 -7.16 4.50
N ALA A 53 17.12 -5.86 4.43
CA ALA A 53 18.33 -5.17 4.92
C ALA A 53 18.63 -5.48 6.40
N TYR A 54 17.58 -5.67 7.21
CA TYR A 54 17.70 -5.96 8.64
C TYR A 54 18.39 -7.29 8.95
N PHE A 55 18.09 -8.37 8.19
CA PHE A 55 18.71 -9.68 8.46
C PHE A 55 20.01 -9.94 7.68
N ILE A 56 20.49 -8.96 6.87
CA ILE A 56 21.79 -9.00 6.19
C ILE A 56 22.69 -7.82 6.57
N PRO A 57 22.89 -7.53 7.88
CA PRO A 57 23.56 -6.32 8.32
C PRO A 57 25.02 -6.21 7.84
N ASN A 58 25.67 -7.33 7.58
CA ASN A 58 27.09 -7.40 7.23
C ASN A 58 27.34 -7.43 5.71
N ASP A 59 26.31 -7.42 4.87
CA ASP A 59 26.48 -7.40 3.41
C ASP A 59 26.55 -5.96 2.88
N ASN A 60 27.26 -5.78 1.76
CA ASN A 60 27.25 -4.53 1.04
C ASN A 60 25.90 -4.39 0.33
N LYS A 61 25.14 -3.35 0.68
CA LYS A 61 23.81 -3.08 0.18
C LYS A 61 23.79 -1.81 -0.65
N GLU A 62 23.20 -1.87 -1.82
CA GLU A 62 22.96 -0.71 -2.67
C GLU A 62 21.49 -0.66 -3.07
N LEU A 63 20.88 0.53 -3.05
CA LEU A 63 19.54 0.79 -3.54
C LEU A 63 19.62 1.58 -4.83
N PHE A 64 18.94 1.09 -5.86
CA PHE A 64 18.83 1.74 -7.17
C PHE A 64 17.38 1.98 -7.53
N TYR A 65 17.06 3.22 -7.89
CA TYR A 65 15.74 3.60 -8.42
C TYR A 65 15.77 3.61 -9.94
N CYS A 66 14.84 2.84 -10.55
CA CYS A 66 14.52 2.96 -11.97
C CYS A 66 13.55 4.13 -12.14
N GLU A 67 14.00 5.22 -12.73
CA GLU A 67 13.20 6.44 -12.86
C GLU A 67 12.50 6.56 -14.22
N HIS A 68 13.01 5.92 -15.29
CA HIS A 68 12.48 6.10 -16.63
C HIS A 68 12.25 4.80 -17.39
N CYS A 69 13.24 3.91 -17.46
CA CYS A 69 13.14 2.71 -18.31
C CYS A 69 14.03 1.55 -17.83
N VAL A 70 13.74 0.37 -18.36
CA VAL A 70 14.47 -0.88 -18.08
C VAL A 70 15.97 -0.78 -18.40
N ASP A 71 16.36 0.02 -19.38
CA ASP A 71 17.77 0.18 -19.77
C ASP A 71 18.65 0.68 -18.64
N GLU A 72 18.11 1.51 -17.73
CA GLU A 72 18.83 2.00 -16.54
C GLU A 72 19.22 0.83 -15.63
N ILE A 73 18.31 -0.10 -15.38
CA ILE A 73 18.56 -1.27 -14.54
C ILE A 73 19.58 -2.18 -15.23
N VAL A 74 19.37 -2.46 -16.51
CA VAL A 74 20.26 -3.34 -17.30
C VAL A 74 21.69 -2.78 -17.31
N ALA A 75 21.83 -1.47 -17.53
CA ALA A 75 23.14 -0.81 -17.47
C ALA A 75 23.76 -0.91 -16.07
N LYS A 76 22.97 -0.66 -15.01
CA LYS A 76 23.43 -0.76 -13.62
C LYS A 76 23.92 -2.16 -13.28
N VAL A 77 23.16 -3.18 -13.62
CA VAL A 77 23.49 -4.57 -13.36
C VAL A 77 24.73 -5.02 -14.14
N ASN A 78 24.83 -4.68 -15.46
CA ASN A 78 25.95 -5.11 -16.30
C ASN A 78 27.27 -4.38 -15.96
N ASN A 79 27.20 -3.17 -15.42
CA ASN A 79 28.38 -2.40 -15.02
C ASN A 79 28.80 -2.65 -13.57
N GLY A 80 27.95 -3.31 -12.77
CA GLY A 80 28.20 -3.66 -11.37
C GLY A 80 28.78 -5.06 -11.18
N SER A 81 29.11 -5.38 -9.93
CA SER A 81 29.54 -6.72 -9.51
C SER A 81 28.68 -7.14 -8.34
N TYR A 82 27.47 -7.61 -8.62
CA TYR A 82 26.49 -8.02 -7.62
C TYR A 82 26.39 -9.54 -7.53
N ASP A 83 26.40 -10.06 -6.31
CA ASP A 83 26.11 -11.47 -6.06
C ASP A 83 24.63 -11.78 -6.27
N TYR A 84 23.77 -10.82 -5.91
CA TYR A 84 22.32 -10.90 -6.08
C TYR A 84 21.73 -9.53 -6.43
N VAL A 85 20.69 -9.57 -7.26
CA VAL A 85 19.81 -8.42 -7.53
C VAL A 85 18.41 -8.78 -7.03
N LEU A 86 17.83 -7.96 -6.18
CA LEU A 86 16.54 -8.16 -5.54
C LEU A 86 15.49 -7.20 -6.09
N MET A 87 14.32 -7.73 -6.44
CA MET A 87 13.19 -6.96 -6.96
C MET A 87 11.86 -7.44 -6.39
N SER A 88 10.90 -6.53 -6.25
CA SER A 88 9.52 -6.85 -5.88
C SER A 88 8.59 -6.67 -7.08
N LEU A 89 7.91 -7.77 -7.44
CA LEU A 89 7.01 -7.82 -8.58
C LEU A 89 5.59 -7.43 -8.15
N MET A 90 5.03 -6.52 -8.92
CA MET A 90 3.62 -6.13 -8.90
C MET A 90 3.07 -6.22 -10.33
N ASN A 91 1.74 -6.22 -10.49
CA ASN A 91 1.13 -6.21 -11.82
C ASN A 91 1.68 -5.09 -12.71
N ALA A 92 1.92 -3.91 -12.12
CA ALA A 92 2.40 -2.72 -12.82
C ALA A 92 3.82 -2.87 -13.43
N ASN A 93 4.70 -3.65 -12.80
CA ASN A 93 6.11 -3.75 -13.22
C ASN A 93 6.52 -5.14 -13.72
N GLN A 94 5.60 -6.11 -13.77
CA GLN A 94 5.93 -7.51 -14.08
C GLN A 94 6.67 -7.70 -15.40
N HIS A 95 6.24 -7.00 -16.46
CA HIS A 95 6.88 -7.11 -17.77
C HIS A 95 8.26 -6.44 -17.79
N MET A 96 8.42 -5.35 -17.04
CA MET A 96 9.72 -4.67 -16.89
C MET A 96 10.73 -5.57 -16.16
N ILE A 97 10.28 -6.25 -15.08
CA ILE A 97 11.12 -7.21 -14.33
C ILE A 97 11.52 -8.38 -15.24
N TYR A 98 10.58 -8.96 -15.99
CA TYR A 98 10.86 -10.04 -16.94
C TYR A 98 11.91 -9.61 -17.96
N GLU A 99 11.77 -8.41 -18.54
CA GLU A 99 12.73 -7.86 -19.51
C GLU A 99 14.12 -7.68 -18.91
N VAL A 100 14.23 -7.11 -17.71
CA VAL A 100 15.51 -6.95 -16.98
C VAL A 100 16.23 -8.30 -16.83
N ILE A 101 15.52 -9.30 -16.31
CA ILE A 101 16.09 -10.61 -16.01
C ILE A 101 16.54 -11.31 -17.28
N SER A 102 15.73 -11.26 -18.36
CA SER A 102 16.06 -11.87 -19.66
C SER A 102 17.28 -11.23 -20.32
N ARG A 103 17.49 -9.91 -20.13
CA ARG A 103 18.62 -9.15 -20.68
C ARG A 103 19.91 -9.26 -19.84
N CYS A 104 19.82 -9.82 -18.62
CA CYS A 104 20.95 -10.02 -17.72
C CYS A 104 21.16 -11.50 -17.34
N PRO A 105 21.39 -12.41 -18.31
CA PRO A 105 21.32 -13.87 -18.09
C PRO A 105 22.41 -14.43 -17.16
N LYS A 106 23.48 -13.68 -16.92
CA LYS A 106 24.57 -14.09 -16.01
C LYS A 106 24.37 -13.66 -14.56
N GLN A 107 23.42 -12.73 -14.33
CA GLN A 107 23.11 -12.20 -13.01
C GLN A 107 22.09 -13.10 -12.29
N LYS A 108 22.27 -13.30 -10.99
CA LYS A 108 21.29 -13.98 -10.14
C LYS A 108 20.28 -12.98 -9.61
N PHE A 109 18.99 -13.31 -9.78
CA PHE A 109 17.90 -12.50 -9.27
C PHE A 109 17.09 -13.24 -8.20
N LEU A 110 16.70 -12.52 -7.15
CA LEU A 110 15.68 -12.95 -6.20
C LEU A 110 14.48 -12.03 -6.36
N VAL A 111 13.33 -12.61 -6.63
CA VAL A 111 12.09 -11.86 -6.90
C VAL A 111 10.99 -12.34 -5.99
N GLY A 112 10.38 -11.42 -5.24
CA GLY A 112 9.15 -11.62 -4.50
C GLY A 112 8.02 -10.76 -5.07
N GLY A 113 6.81 -10.86 -4.54
CA GLY A 113 5.71 -9.98 -4.95
C GLY A 113 4.34 -10.61 -4.90
N TYR A 114 3.41 -10.08 -5.71
CA TYR A 114 1.99 -10.40 -5.59
C TYR A 114 1.37 -11.17 -6.76
N ASN A 115 2.09 -11.42 -7.86
CA ASN A 115 1.55 -12.18 -8.99
C ASN A 115 2.20 -13.56 -9.07
N ASP A 116 1.69 -14.51 -8.29
CA ASP A 116 2.23 -15.87 -8.20
C ASP A 116 2.29 -16.57 -9.57
N LYS A 117 1.24 -16.51 -10.37
CA LYS A 117 1.18 -17.15 -11.69
C LYS A 117 2.28 -16.64 -12.61
N PHE A 118 2.45 -15.33 -12.72
CA PHE A 118 3.49 -14.73 -13.56
C PHE A 118 4.89 -15.05 -13.03
N MET A 119 5.08 -15.00 -11.70
CA MET A 119 6.36 -15.36 -11.07
C MET A 119 6.74 -16.80 -11.33
N ARG A 120 5.81 -17.77 -11.20
CA ARG A 120 6.07 -19.18 -11.49
C ARG A 120 6.33 -19.45 -12.98
N GLN A 121 5.70 -18.70 -13.87
CA GLN A 121 6.03 -18.76 -15.31
C GLN A 121 7.45 -18.25 -15.56
N MET A 122 7.80 -17.11 -15.02
CA MET A 122 9.11 -16.48 -15.15
C MET A 122 10.24 -17.41 -14.64
N GLU A 123 10.02 -18.08 -13.49
CA GLU A 123 10.98 -19.04 -12.92
C GLU A 123 11.24 -20.26 -13.84
N LYS A 124 10.22 -20.69 -14.60
CA LYS A 124 10.37 -21.79 -15.58
C LYS A 124 11.12 -21.37 -16.84
N GLU A 125 10.97 -20.12 -17.25
CA GLU A 125 11.52 -19.60 -18.50
C GLU A 125 12.93 -19.03 -18.33
N LEU A 126 13.26 -18.49 -17.17
CA LEU A 126 14.51 -17.77 -16.90
C LEU A 126 15.33 -18.49 -15.82
N PRO A 127 16.45 -19.15 -16.17
CA PRO A 127 17.22 -19.97 -15.24
C PRO A 127 17.99 -19.18 -14.17
N ASN A 128 18.06 -17.86 -14.30
CA ASN A 128 18.80 -16.95 -13.44
C ASN A 128 17.92 -16.22 -12.39
N VAL A 129 16.64 -16.58 -12.30
CA VAL A 129 15.71 -16.07 -11.28
C VAL A 129 15.34 -17.15 -10.27
N VAL A 130 15.18 -16.76 -9.02
CA VAL A 130 14.59 -17.56 -7.95
C VAL A 130 13.45 -16.77 -7.34
N ILE A 131 12.29 -17.38 -7.26
CA ILE A 131 11.12 -16.77 -6.63
C ILE A 131 11.16 -17.01 -5.11
N CYS A 132 10.84 -15.95 -4.38
CA CYS A 132 10.73 -15.95 -2.93
C CYS A 132 9.33 -15.43 -2.53
N ASP A 133 8.46 -16.29 -2.03
CA ASP A 133 7.08 -15.92 -1.67
C ASP A 133 7.05 -15.10 -0.36
N THR A 134 8.11 -15.19 0.43
CA THR A 134 8.24 -14.48 1.71
C THR A 134 9.66 -13.94 1.92
N THR A 135 9.80 -12.94 2.80
CA THR A 135 11.13 -12.48 3.23
C THR A 135 11.92 -13.56 3.99
N ALA A 136 11.22 -14.50 4.63
CA ALA A 136 11.87 -15.66 5.27
C ALA A 136 12.52 -16.59 4.24
N GLU A 137 11.86 -16.85 3.11
CA GLU A 137 12.47 -17.60 2.00
C GLU A 137 13.64 -16.86 1.37
N THR A 138 13.54 -15.53 1.25
CA THR A 138 14.68 -14.71 0.80
C THR A 138 15.88 -14.90 1.72
N ALA A 139 15.69 -14.94 3.04
CA ALA A 139 16.76 -15.22 4.00
C ALA A 139 17.37 -16.62 3.79
N GLU A 140 16.55 -17.65 3.56
CA GLU A 140 16.99 -19.01 3.23
C GLU A 140 17.85 -19.03 1.96
N LYS A 141 17.39 -18.41 0.88
CA LYS A 141 18.13 -18.34 -0.39
C LYS A 141 19.45 -17.58 -0.27
N LEU A 142 19.48 -16.59 0.61
CA LEU A 142 20.71 -15.88 0.97
C LEU A 142 21.60 -16.65 1.99
N GLY A 143 21.14 -17.76 2.55
CA GLY A 143 21.88 -18.57 3.51
C GLY A 143 22.12 -17.87 4.86
N VAL A 144 21.15 -17.05 5.32
CA VAL A 144 21.20 -16.32 6.58
C VAL A 144 19.98 -16.65 7.47
N PRO A 145 20.11 -16.57 8.80
CA PRO A 145 18.97 -16.70 9.69
C PRO A 145 17.96 -15.57 9.45
N TYR A 146 16.70 -15.93 9.27
CA TYR A 146 15.62 -14.95 9.22
C TYR A 146 15.42 -14.28 10.58
N LYS A 147 15.29 -12.95 10.54
CA LYS A 147 14.87 -12.12 11.68
C LYS A 147 13.83 -11.12 11.20
N PHE A 148 12.73 -11.02 11.91
CA PHE A 148 11.76 -9.96 11.64
C PHE A 148 12.20 -8.65 12.30
N GLY A 149 12.17 -7.57 11.54
CA GLY A 149 12.57 -6.22 11.92
C GLY A 149 12.79 -5.38 10.67
N THR A 150 13.20 -4.14 10.83
CA THR A 150 13.45 -3.22 9.72
C THR A 150 14.75 -2.45 9.90
N ASP A 151 15.42 -2.16 8.79
CA ASP A 151 16.60 -1.30 8.68
C ASP A 151 16.41 -0.34 7.48
N TYR A 152 16.15 0.93 7.79
CA TYR A 152 15.89 1.96 6.78
C TYR A 152 17.13 2.78 6.41
N THR A 153 18.33 2.36 6.78
CA THR A 153 19.58 3.11 6.49
C THR A 153 19.81 3.38 5.00
N LEU A 154 19.29 2.51 4.11
CA LEU A 154 19.32 2.73 2.65
C LEU A 154 18.45 3.90 2.17
N PHE A 155 17.56 4.40 3.01
CA PHE A 155 16.60 5.47 2.71
C PHE A 155 16.92 6.77 3.49
N LYS A 156 18.12 6.89 4.03
CA LYS A 156 18.51 7.99 4.91
C LYS A 156 18.22 9.37 4.32
N GLY A 157 17.46 10.17 5.06
CA GLY A 157 17.07 11.53 4.68
C GLY A 157 15.93 11.62 3.66
N GLU A 158 15.31 10.49 3.28
CA GLU A 158 14.16 10.52 2.38
C GLU A 158 12.92 11.02 3.12
N HIS A 159 12.18 11.94 2.47
CA HIS A 159 10.84 12.35 2.90
C HIS A 159 9.83 11.25 2.59
N VAL A 160 9.29 10.59 3.60
CA VAL A 160 8.44 9.40 3.42
C VAL A 160 7.38 9.27 4.50
N ILE A 161 6.43 8.35 4.28
CA ILE A 161 5.56 7.80 5.31
C ILE A 161 6.02 6.35 5.54
N PRO A 162 6.81 6.09 6.61
CA PRO A 162 7.27 4.72 6.89
C PRO A 162 6.11 3.82 7.34
N ARG A 163 6.29 2.50 7.13
CA ARG A 163 5.30 1.50 7.49
C ARG A 163 5.68 0.71 8.72
N LEU A 164 4.73 0.62 9.65
CA LEU A 164 4.84 -0.12 10.89
C LEU A 164 3.81 -1.25 10.91
N THR A 165 4.23 -2.48 11.20
CA THR A 165 3.33 -3.62 11.31
C THR A 165 3.08 -3.96 12.78
N LEU A 166 1.81 -3.96 13.20
CA LEU A 166 1.38 -4.42 14.53
C LEU A 166 0.82 -5.83 14.48
N SER A 167 0.21 -6.22 13.35
CA SER A 167 -0.39 -7.54 13.19
C SER A 167 -0.46 -7.98 11.73
N TYR A 168 -0.59 -9.29 11.54
CA TYR A 168 -0.86 -9.91 10.24
C TYR A 168 -2.25 -10.54 10.21
N GLY A 169 -2.87 -10.57 9.01
CA GLY A 169 -4.16 -11.19 8.78
C GLY A 169 -5.35 -10.27 9.01
N CYS A 170 -6.55 -10.84 8.89
CA CYS A 170 -7.82 -10.11 9.03
C CYS A 170 -8.92 -11.07 9.46
N LEU A 171 -9.82 -10.67 10.38
CA LEU A 171 -10.98 -11.47 10.79
C LEU A 171 -12.15 -11.38 9.82
N ASN A 172 -12.15 -10.40 8.91
CA ASN A 172 -13.19 -10.25 7.91
C ASN A 172 -13.02 -11.27 6.78
N ASN A 173 -14.09 -11.52 6.03
CA ASN A 173 -14.13 -12.48 4.91
C ASN A 173 -14.75 -11.82 3.67
N CYS A 174 -14.18 -10.68 3.25
CA CYS A 174 -14.63 -9.97 2.06
C CYS A 174 -14.23 -10.74 0.80
N LYS A 175 -15.19 -11.02 -0.10
CA LYS A 175 -14.95 -11.85 -1.29
C LYS A 175 -13.97 -11.25 -2.31
N PHE A 176 -13.80 -9.94 -2.32
CA PHE A 176 -12.88 -9.24 -3.22
C PHE A 176 -11.45 -9.14 -2.67
N CYS A 177 -11.18 -9.65 -1.47
CA CYS A 177 -9.92 -9.42 -0.78
C CYS A 177 -9.05 -10.68 -0.79
N ILE A 178 -7.78 -10.53 -1.17
CA ILE A 178 -6.77 -11.60 -1.20
C ILE A 178 -6.09 -11.85 0.16
N VAL A 179 -6.32 -10.98 1.14
CA VAL A 179 -5.71 -11.14 2.47
C VAL A 179 -6.21 -12.42 3.14
N PRO A 180 -5.33 -13.24 3.75
CA PRO A 180 -5.77 -14.41 4.51
C PRO A 180 -6.76 -14.06 5.61
N HIS A 181 -7.89 -14.79 5.65
CA HIS A 181 -9.02 -14.51 6.52
C HIS A 181 -9.04 -15.37 7.79
N GLY A 182 -9.79 -14.89 8.79
CA GLY A 182 -10.16 -15.68 9.97
C GLY A 182 -9.11 -15.78 11.06
N LYS A 183 -7.91 -15.24 10.86
CA LYS A 183 -6.84 -15.25 11.86
C LYS A 183 -6.12 -13.92 11.91
N ILE A 184 -5.77 -13.48 13.12
CA ILE A 184 -4.85 -12.38 13.36
C ILE A 184 -3.67 -12.88 14.17
N THR A 185 -2.48 -12.48 13.76
CA THR A 185 -1.23 -12.78 14.48
C THR A 185 -0.59 -11.47 14.89
N PRO A 186 -0.66 -11.08 16.17
CA PRO A 186 0.03 -9.89 16.67
C PRO A 186 1.54 -10.02 16.57
N VAL A 187 2.21 -8.91 16.30
CA VAL A 187 3.66 -8.75 16.40
C VAL A 187 4.00 -8.41 17.87
N SER A 188 5.15 -8.86 18.36
CA SER A 188 5.55 -8.55 19.74
C SER A 188 5.93 -7.09 19.92
N ASP A 189 5.74 -6.57 21.12
CA ASP A 189 6.00 -5.16 21.44
C ASP A 189 7.46 -4.78 21.18
N GLU A 190 8.42 -5.66 21.46
CA GLU A 190 9.84 -5.41 21.21
C GLU A 190 10.14 -5.19 19.73
N VAL A 191 9.51 -5.99 18.85
CA VAL A 191 9.67 -5.85 17.41
C VAL A 191 8.97 -4.61 16.88
N ILE A 192 7.82 -4.26 17.43
CA ILE A 192 7.11 -3.01 17.08
C ILE A 192 7.96 -1.80 17.43
N ILE A 193 8.53 -1.77 18.64
CA ILE A 193 9.42 -0.69 19.09
C ILE A 193 10.66 -0.61 18.20
N GLN A 194 11.29 -1.75 17.88
CA GLN A 194 12.45 -1.80 16.98
C GLN A 194 12.14 -1.23 15.59
N GLN A 195 10.96 -1.52 15.03
CA GLN A 195 10.53 -0.93 13.77
C GLN A 195 10.42 0.61 13.90
N MET A 196 9.80 1.10 14.97
CA MET A 196 9.64 2.55 15.18
C MET A 196 10.98 3.26 15.34
N GLU A 197 11.92 2.68 16.10
CA GLU A 197 13.28 3.21 16.28
C GLU A 197 14.08 3.23 14.98
N SER A 198 13.85 2.27 14.07
CA SER A 198 14.54 2.21 12.78
C SER A 198 14.18 3.36 11.83
N PHE A 199 13.13 4.13 12.13
CA PHE A 199 12.73 5.30 11.33
C PHE A 199 13.57 6.55 11.59
N SER A 200 14.51 6.52 12.54
CA SER A 200 15.35 7.68 12.90
C SER A 200 16.12 8.28 11.71
N ASP A 201 16.51 7.45 10.74
CA ASP A 201 17.22 7.90 9.53
C ASP A 201 16.31 8.58 8.49
N LEU A 202 14.97 8.48 8.65
CA LEU A 202 13.98 9.00 7.73
C LEU A 202 13.51 10.40 8.12
N ASP A 203 13.00 11.14 7.15
CA ASP A 203 12.25 12.39 7.38
C ASP A 203 10.76 12.12 7.23
N TYR A 204 10.02 12.08 8.36
CA TYR A 204 8.61 11.72 8.40
C TYR A 204 7.85 12.50 9.47
N ARG A 205 6.56 12.73 9.23
CA ARG A 205 5.59 13.29 10.20
C ARG A 205 4.45 12.33 10.52
N LEU A 206 4.21 11.38 9.64
CA LEU A 206 3.18 10.36 9.79
C LEU A 206 3.82 8.98 9.66
N VAL A 207 3.25 8.00 10.34
CA VAL A 207 3.61 6.58 10.22
C VAL A 207 2.37 5.81 9.81
N TYR A 208 2.47 5.00 8.76
CA TYR A 208 1.38 4.14 8.29
C TYR A 208 1.40 2.79 9.02
N ILE A 209 0.29 2.45 9.65
CA ILE A 209 0.12 1.13 10.28
C ILE A 209 -0.34 0.13 9.20
N ASP A 210 0.51 -0.83 8.89
CA ASP A 210 0.31 -1.83 7.82
C ASP A 210 -0.60 -3.01 8.21
N ASP A 211 -1.45 -2.82 9.19
CA ASP A 211 -2.47 -3.80 9.56
C ASP A 211 -3.60 -3.81 8.53
N LYS A 212 -4.03 -4.99 8.08
CA LYS A 212 -5.10 -5.11 7.08
C LYS A 212 -6.47 -4.68 7.58
N THR A 213 -6.67 -4.68 8.89
CA THR A 213 -7.80 -4.02 9.57
C THR A 213 -7.36 -3.62 10.98
N PHE A 214 -6.93 -2.39 11.13
CA PHE A 214 -6.51 -1.84 12.41
C PHE A 214 -7.63 -1.90 13.46
N GLY A 215 -7.27 -2.22 14.70
CA GLY A 215 -8.20 -2.31 15.82
C GLY A 215 -8.85 -3.69 16.01
N GLN A 216 -8.48 -4.69 15.20
CA GLN A 216 -8.85 -6.10 15.41
C GLN A 216 -7.84 -6.85 16.29
N ALA A 217 -6.55 -6.58 16.18
CA ALA A 217 -5.53 -7.14 17.06
C ALA A 217 -5.62 -6.52 18.47
N SER A 218 -5.22 -7.27 19.50
CA SER A 218 -5.31 -6.80 20.89
C SER A 218 -4.24 -5.75 21.25
N ASN A 219 -3.12 -5.75 20.54
CA ASN A 219 -1.95 -4.92 20.80
C ASN A 219 -1.98 -3.52 20.18
N TYR A 220 -3.04 -3.12 19.45
CA TYR A 220 -3.08 -1.81 18.79
C TYR A 220 -2.94 -0.60 19.74
N LYS A 221 -3.23 -0.78 21.03
CA LYS A 221 -3.10 0.29 22.04
C LYS A 221 -1.66 0.72 22.30
N ILE A 222 -0.68 -0.07 21.85
CA ILE A 222 0.75 0.28 21.94
C ILE A 222 1.04 1.62 21.24
N LEU A 223 0.24 2.03 20.26
CA LEU A 223 0.42 3.31 19.55
C LEU A 223 0.49 4.50 20.50
N LYS A 224 -0.21 4.44 21.67
CA LYS A 224 -0.15 5.48 22.68
C LYS A 224 1.28 5.70 23.20
N GLU A 225 2.03 4.63 23.31
CA GLU A 225 3.41 4.66 23.82
C GLU A 225 4.42 4.90 22.69
N LEU A 226 4.11 4.49 21.45
CA LEU A 226 5.04 4.54 20.33
C LEU A 226 5.46 5.95 19.95
N SER A 227 4.64 6.96 20.18
CA SER A 227 5.02 8.37 19.93
C SER A 227 6.30 8.79 20.67
N LYS A 228 6.64 8.11 21.77
CA LYS A 228 7.88 8.36 22.54
C LYS A 228 9.15 7.90 21.82
N TYR A 229 9.00 6.97 20.87
CA TYR A 229 10.13 6.41 20.11
C TYR A 229 10.34 7.15 18.77
N SER A 230 9.54 8.17 18.48
CA SER A 230 9.82 9.10 17.40
C SER A 230 10.85 10.12 17.85
N ASP A 231 11.88 10.34 17.04
CA ASP A 231 12.88 11.39 17.23
C ASP A 231 12.49 12.71 16.53
N LYS A 232 11.27 12.79 15.96
CA LYS A 232 10.77 13.96 15.23
C LYS A 232 9.89 14.83 16.12
N ASP A 233 10.30 16.08 16.32
CA ASP A 233 9.55 17.07 17.10
C ASP A 233 8.18 17.39 16.47
N ASP A 234 8.03 17.22 15.17
CA ASP A 234 6.83 17.50 14.39
C ASP A 234 6.03 16.24 14.02
N PHE A 235 6.25 15.13 14.73
CA PHE A 235 5.50 13.89 14.53
C PHE A 235 3.99 14.09 14.76
N ASN A 236 3.21 13.86 13.71
CA ASN A 236 1.77 14.13 13.68
C ASN A 236 0.89 12.95 14.11
N GLY A 237 1.42 11.72 14.06
CA GLY A 237 0.69 10.52 14.47
C GLY A 237 0.63 9.43 13.40
N PHE A 238 -0.40 8.60 13.50
CA PHE A 238 -0.51 7.37 12.72
C PHE A 238 -1.64 7.44 11.69
N ILE A 239 -1.39 6.83 10.53
CA ILE A 239 -2.40 6.49 9.53
C ILE A 239 -2.77 5.03 9.73
N VAL A 240 -4.05 4.70 9.71
CA VAL A 240 -4.53 3.33 9.87
C VAL A 240 -5.54 2.97 8.78
N GLN A 241 -5.54 1.72 8.33
CA GLN A 241 -6.61 1.18 7.49
C GLN A 241 -7.57 0.36 8.35
N THR A 242 -8.88 0.63 8.27
CA THR A 242 -9.85 -0.02 9.15
C THR A 242 -11.25 -0.08 8.53
N THR A 243 -12.22 -0.64 9.25
CA THR A 243 -13.61 -0.71 8.81
C THR A 243 -14.43 0.47 9.33
N THR A 244 -15.49 0.81 8.60
CA THR A 244 -16.49 1.82 9.01
C THR A 244 -17.08 1.50 10.38
N GLY A 245 -17.40 0.23 10.67
CA GLY A 245 -17.94 -0.19 11.96
C GLY A 245 -16.98 -0.01 13.13
N LEU A 246 -15.67 -0.12 12.91
CA LEU A 246 -14.66 0.16 13.95
C LEU A 246 -14.52 1.66 14.21
N VAL A 247 -14.49 2.48 13.16
CA VAL A 247 -14.46 3.94 13.32
C VAL A 247 -15.71 4.44 14.03
N ALA A 248 -16.90 3.99 13.62
CA ALA A 248 -18.16 4.36 14.27
C ALA A 248 -18.16 4.11 15.79
N LYS A 249 -17.47 3.05 16.23
CA LYS A 249 -17.43 2.65 17.65
C LYS A 249 -16.24 3.22 18.43
N LYS A 250 -15.11 3.48 17.76
CA LYS A 250 -13.81 3.71 18.41
C LYS A 250 -13.11 5.00 17.97
N ALA A 251 -13.75 5.91 17.23
CA ALA A 251 -13.10 7.13 16.74
C ALA A 251 -12.39 7.90 17.85
N LYS A 252 -13.04 8.07 19.02
CA LYS A 252 -12.46 8.72 20.19
C LYS A 252 -11.21 7.98 20.69
N GLU A 253 -11.31 6.66 20.87
CA GLU A 253 -10.17 5.83 21.31
C GLU A 253 -9.01 5.92 20.33
N PHE A 254 -9.27 5.92 19.02
CA PHE A 254 -8.25 6.05 17.98
C PHE A 254 -7.52 7.40 18.11
N ARG A 255 -8.24 8.49 18.37
CA ARG A 255 -7.59 9.78 18.61
C ARG A 255 -6.76 9.81 19.90
N GLU A 256 -7.22 9.17 20.96
CA GLU A 256 -6.50 9.08 22.25
C GLU A 256 -5.18 8.31 22.14
N ILE A 257 -5.02 7.43 21.14
CA ILE A 257 -3.79 6.70 20.85
C ILE A 257 -3.01 7.28 19.66
N ASN A 258 -3.25 8.54 19.33
CA ASN A 258 -2.57 9.32 18.29
C ASN A 258 -2.80 8.83 16.85
N VAL A 259 -3.93 8.17 16.55
CA VAL A 259 -4.34 7.96 15.16
C VAL A 259 -4.80 9.32 14.60
N LYS A 260 -4.10 9.79 13.57
CA LYS A 260 -4.41 11.06 12.89
C LYS A 260 -5.37 10.86 11.73
N VAL A 261 -5.17 9.82 10.95
CA VAL A 261 -5.95 9.53 9.75
C VAL A 261 -6.42 8.07 9.79
N ALA A 262 -7.68 7.83 9.45
CA ALA A 262 -8.22 6.50 9.21
C ALA A 262 -8.70 6.36 7.76
N GLU A 263 -8.13 5.40 7.04
CA GLU A 263 -8.61 4.96 5.75
C GLU A 263 -9.70 3.92 5.96
N ILE A 264 -10.92 4.27 5.57
CA ILE A 264 -12.08 3.39 5.77
C ILE A 264 -12.46 2.67 4.47
N GLY A 265 -12.61 1.36 4.55
CA GLY A 265 -13.16 0.59 3.43
C GLY A 265 -14.66 0.86 3.29
N LEU A 266 -15.02 1.96 2.58
CA LEU A 266 -16.39 2.27 2.22
C LEU A 266 -16.87 1.34 1.09
N GLU A 267 -16.02 1.14 0.08
CA GLU A 267 -16.15 0.36 -1.16
C GLU A 267 -17.26 0.88 -2.08
N THR A 268 -18.50 0.87 -1.64
CA THR A 268 -19.68 1.40 -2.31
C THR A 268 -20.72 1.86 -1.29
N PHE A 269 -21.53 2.84 -1.63
CA PHE A 269 -22.66 3.28 -0.79
C PHE A 269 -23.95 2.54 -1.18
N ASN A 270 -23.88 1.17 -1.17
CA ASN A 270 -24.98 0.29 -1.52
C ASN A 270 -24.98 -0.98 -0.66
N ASP A 271 -26.00 -1.14 0.19
CA ASP A 271 -26.12 -2.27 1.13
C ASP A 271 -26.24 -3.65 0.45
N GLU A 272 -26.81 -3.72 -0.73
CA GLU A 272 -26.97 -4.97 -1.46
C GLU A 272 -25.61 -5.47 -1.96
N ILE A 273 -24.81 -4.59 -2.58
CA ILE A 273 -23.48 -4.92 -3.06
C ILE A 273 -22.57 -5.26 -1.86
N LEU A 274 -22.59 -4.46 -0.78
CA LEU A 274 -21.79 -4.74 0.43
C LEU A 274 -22.09 -6.13 0.99
N ARG A 275 -23.37 -6.51 1.08
CA ARG A 275 -23.80 -7.86 1.53
C ARG A 275 -23.36 -8.97 0.58
N LYS A 276 -23.49 -8.76 -0.74
CA LYS A 276 -23.05 -9.71 -1.78
C LYS A 276 -21.57 -10.06 -1.63
N TYR A 277 -20.74 -9.06 -1.33
CA TYR A 277 -19.29 -9.21 -1.15
C TYR A 277 -18.89 -9.50 0.29
N ARG A 278 -19.82 -9.75 1.21
CA ARG A 278 -19.53 -10.01 2.63
C ARG A 278 -18.69 -8.92 3.30
N LYS A 279 -18.85 -7.68 2.85
CA LYS A 279 -18.18 -6.55 3.52
C LYS A 279 -18.90 -6.27 4.84
N PRO A 280 -18.18 -6.21 5.99
CA PRO A 280 -18.79 -5.93 7.29
C PRO A 280 -19.06 -4.42 7.44
N SER A 281 -19.89 -3.87 6.56
CA SER A 281 -20.28 -2.47 6.49
C SER A 281 -21.73 -2.34 6.02
N SER A 282 -22.29 -1.16 6.15
CA SER A 282 -23.60 -0.78 5.64
C SER A 282 -23.65 0.73 5.45
N GLU A 283 -24.62 1.23 4.69
CA GLU A 283 -24.88 2.67 4.54
C GLU A 283 -25.02 3.36 5.92
N LYS A 284 -25.65 2.69 6.87
CA LYS A 284 -25.76 3.17 8.26
C LYS A 284 -24.38 3.31 8.93
N PHE A 285 -23.56 2.26 8.91
CA PHE A 285 -22.23 2.29 9.53
C PHE A 285 -21.29 3.29 8.83
N ILE A 286 -21.44 3.47 7.52
CA ILE A 286 -20.69 4.48 6.77
C ILE A 286 -21.03 5.89 7.29
N ARG A 287 -22.33 6.21 7.43
CA ARG A 287 -22.77 7.52 7.98
C ARG A 287 -22.32 7.73 9.42
N GLU A 288 -22.47 6.71 10.27
CA GLU A 288 -22.05 6.75 11.66
C GLU A 288 -20.53 6.95 11.80
N SER A 289 -19.73 6.30 10.94
CA SER A 289 -18.26 6.45 10.94
C SER A 289 -17.83 7.88 10.58
N VAL A 290 -18.46 8.49 9.59
CA VAL A 290 -18.17 9.88 9.19
C VAL A 290 -18.53 10.85 10.33
N SER A 291 -19.68 10.67 10.98
CA SER A 291 -20.09 11.51 12.09
C SER A 291 -19.15 11.36 13.29
N ALA A 292 -18.88 10.11 13.69
CA ALA A 292 -18.00 9.83 14.83
C ALA A 292 -16.57 10.34 14.61
N ALA A 293 -16.04 10.22 13.39
CA ALA A 293 -14.73 10.73 13.05
C ALA A 293 -14.69 12.25 13.13
N TYR A 294 -15.66 12.93 12.52
CA TYR A 294 -15.75 14.39 12.52
C TYR A 294 -15.89 14.95 13.95
N GLU A 295 -16.73 14.33 14.78
CA GLU A 295 -16.93 14.73 16.19
C GLU A 295 -15.69 14.53 17.06
N ASN A 296 -14.76 13.67 16.66
CA ASN A 296 -13.54 13.36 17.40
C ASN A 296 -12.25 13.83 16.71
N ASP A 297 -12.32 14.68 15.71
CA ASP A 297 -11.14 15.23 15.02
C ASP A 297 -10.26 14.13 14.35
N LEU A 298 -10.88 13.03 13.95
CA LEU A 298 -10.24 11.95 13.20
C LEU A 298 -10.43 12.21 11.71
N MET A 299 -9.33 12.41 11.00
CA MET A 299 -9.35 12.62 9.55
C MET A 299 -9.70 11.31 8.84
N LEU A 300 -10.56 11.35 7.81
CA LEU A 300 -10.97 10.17 7.06
C LEU A 300 -10.58 10.24 5.59
N ILE A 301 -10.10 9.09 5.07
CA ILE A 301 -10.02 8.79 3.63
C ILE A 301 -10.99 7.65 3.35
N ALA A 302 -11.81 7.76 2.29
CA ALA A 302 -12.75 6.73 1.90
C ALA A 302 -12.20 5.90 0.73
N ASN A 303 -11.89 4.63 0.97
CA ASN A 303 -11.57 3.68 -0.09
C ASN A 303 -12.86 3.27 -0.81
N ILE A 304 -12.87 3.41 -2.14
CA ILE A 304 -13.98 3.09 -3.03
C ILE A 304 -13.48 2.04 -4.02
N ILE A 305 -14.26 1.01 -4.30
CA ILE A 305 -13.95 0.03 -5.34
C ILE A 305 -14.85 0.32 -6.54
N VAL A 306 -14.24 0.65 -7.68
CA VAL A 306 -14.93 0.85 -8.94
C VAL A 306 -14.82 -0.43 -9.78
N GLY A 307 -15.94 -0.93 -10.30
CA GLY A 307 -16.00 -2.16 -11.09
C GLY A 307 -16.49 -3.39 -10.33
N LEU A 308 -16.96 -3.25 -9.08
CA LEU A 308 -17.59 -4.38 -8.38
C LEU A 308 -18.77 -4.93 -9.21
N PRO A 309 -18.80 -6.23 -9.52
CA PRO A 309 -19.92 -6.83 -10.25
C PRO A 309 -21.28 -6.61 -9.57
N GLY A 310 -22.16 -5.93 -10.28
CA GLY A 310 -23.47 -5.49 -9.78
C GLY A 310 -23.59 -3.97 -9.59
N GLU A 311 -22.50 -3.23 -9.77
CA GLU A 311 -22.57 -1.77 -9.87
C GLU A 311 -23.31 -1.36 -11.15
N THR A 312 -24.06 -0.28 -11.07
CA THR A 312 -24.84 0.32 -12.15
C THR A 312 -24.62 1.83 -12.14
N GLN A 313 -25.12 2.50 -13.17
CA GLN A 313 -25.14 3.97 -13.20
C GLN A 313 -25.80 4.56 -11.93
N GLU A 314 -26.87 3.93 -11.43
CA GLU A 314 -27.60 4.40 -10.25
C GLU A 314 -26.79 4.23 -8.97
N THR A 315 -26.15 3.04 -8.77
CA THR A 315 -25.35 2.77 -7.58
C THR A 315 -24.09 3.62 -7.52
N TYR A 316 -23.44 3.85 -8.65
CA TYR A 316 -22.33 4.81 -8.74
C TYR A 316 -22.78 6.25 -8.43
N THR A 317 -23.92 6.69 -8.99
CA THR A 317 -24.47 8.01 -8.68
C THR A 317 -24.71 8.15 -7.18
N LYS A 318 -25.32 7.15 -6.55
CA LYS A 318 -25.59 7.13 -5.11
C LYS A 318 -24.30 7.23 -4.27
N THR A 319 -23.26 6.52 -4.66
CA THR A 319 -21.95 6.57 -3.98
C THR A 319 -21.31 7.94 -4.16
N TYR A 320 -21.31 8.47 -5.37
CA TYR A 320 -20.77 9.79 -5.72
C TYR A 320 -21.46 10.92 -4.96
N ASP A 321 -22.80 10.96 -4.98
CA ASP A 321 -23.62 11.98 -4.31
C ASP A 321 -23.48 11.94 -2.79
N PHE A 322 -23.09 10.80 -2.23
CA PHE A 322 -22.75 10.68 -0.83
C PHE A 322 -21.33 11.20 -0.51
N VAL A 323 -20.34 10.80 -1.29
CA VAL A 323 -18.91 11.01 -0.98
C VAL A 323 -18.44 12.42 -1.32
N MET A 324 -18.79 12.95 -2.51
CA MET A 324 -18.26 14.25 -2.97
C MET A 324 -18.66 15.44 -2.05
N PRO A 325 -19.92 15.55 -1.58
CA PRO A 325 -20.27 16.61 -0.63
C PRO A 325 -19.55 16.49 0.73
N LEU A 326 -19.13 15.28 1.14
CA LEU A 326 -18.37 15.10 2.35
C LEU A 326 -16.92 15.57 2.17
N LEU A 327 -16.32 15.31 1.02
CA LEU A 327 -15.00 15.81 0.66
C LEU A 327 -15.01 17.35 0.57
N GLU A 328 -16.00 17.94 -0.11
CA GLU A 328 -16.15 19.39 -0.24
C GLU A 328 -16.33 20.11 1.11
N LYS A 329 -17.01 19.46 2.07
CA LYS A 329 -17.22 19.98 3.43
C LYS A 329 -16.07 19.65 4.39
N GLY A 330 -14.99 19.04 3.93
CA GLY A 330 -13.85 18.62 4.74
C GLY A 330 -14.16 17.52 5.78
N LYS A 331 -15.27 16.79 5.64
CA LYS A 331 -15.56 15.59 6.47
C LYS A 331 -14.81 14.35 6.02
N LEU A 332 -14.38 14.34 4.76
CA LEU A 332 -13.34 13.47 4.23
C LEU A 332 -12.16 14.35 3.80
N ILE A 333 -10.94 13.88 4.00
CA ILE A 333 -9.74 14.56 3.50
C ILE A 333 -9.32 14.05 2.13
N GLY A 334 -9.85 12.90 1.71
CA GLY A 334 -9.58 12.28 0.44
C GLY A 334 -10.47 11.07 0.19
N ILE A 335 -10.37 10.57 -1.02
CA ILE A 335 -10.93 9.30 -1.46
C ILE A 335 -9.81 8.45 -2.09
N ASN A 336 -10.00 7.16 -2.18
CA ASN A 336 -9.10 6.27 -2.91
C ASN A 336 -9.93 5.37 -3.82
N PRO A 337 -10.20 5.79 -5.07
CA PRO A 337 -10.91 4.96 -6.05
C PRO A 337 -9.98 3.87 -6.57
N ALA A 338 -10.15 2.64 -6.11
CA ALA A 338 -9.42 1.47 -6.58
C ALA A 338 -10.21 0.74 -7.66
N ILE A 339 -9.50 0.16 -8.64
CA ILE A 339 -10.09 -0.71 -9.66
C ILE A 339 -10.32 -2.09 -9.05
N TYR A 340 -11.53 -2.65 -9.24
CA TYR A 340 -11.83 -4.02 -8.86
C TYR A 340 -10.97 -5.01 -9.65
N THR A 341 -10.30 -5.90 -8.94
CA THR A 341 -9.54 -7.01 -9.53
C THR A 341 -10.15 -8.32 -9.08
N ASP A 342 -10.54 -9.17 -10.03
CA ASP A 342 -10.99 -10.53 -9.78
C ASP A 342 -9.79 -11.46 -9.69
N TYR A 343 -9.33 -11.72 -8.49
CA TYR A 343 -8.16 -12.57 -8.24
C TYR A 343 -8.42 -14.06 -8.49
N ASP A 344 -9.69 -14.48 -8.55
CA ASP A 344 -10.07 -15.85 -8.89
C ASP A 344 -10.07 -16.08 -10.41
N ASN A 345 -10.10 -15.00 -11.20
CA ASN A 345 -10.10 -15.06 -12.65
C ASN A 345 -8.71 -14.72 -13.22
N ASP A 346 -7.98 -15.76 -13.57
CA ASP A 346 -6.58 -15.70 -14.02
C ASP A 346 -6.29 -14.80 -15.25
N ASP A 347 -7.32 -14.48 -16.04
CA ASP A 347 -7.13 -13.78 -17.33
C ASP A 347 -6.86 -12.26 -17.17
N ASN A 348 -7.08 -11.72 -15.97
CA ASN A 348 -6.91 -10.28 -15.68
C ASN A 348 -5.73 -9.95 -14.75
N LEU A 349 -4.95 -10.92 -14.35
CA LEU A 349 -3.76 -10.69 -13.55
C LEU A 349 -2.66 -10.06 -14.42
N GLY A 350 -2.50 -8.75 -14.34
CA GLY A 350 -1.42 -8.03 -15.02
C GLY A 350 -1.82 -6.74 -15.71
N GLU A 351 -3.10 -6.44 -15.83
CA GLU A 351 -3.55 -5.16 -16.38
C GLU A 351 -3.90 -4.19 -15.24
N ILE A 352 -3.41 -2.95 -15.32
CA ILE A 352 -3.84 -1.82 -14.47
C ILE A 352 -5.10 -1.19 -15.10
N ASP A 353 -5.99 -2.00 -15.60
CA ASP A 353 -7.21 -1.54 -16.26
C ASP A 353 -8.40 -2.39 -15.79
N PHE A 354 -9.60 -1.93 -16.09
CA PHE A 354 -10.82 -2.69 -15.82
C PHE A 354 -10.91 -3.96 -16.66
N MET A 355 -11.63 -4.95 -16.13
CA MET A 355 -12.03 -6.11 -16.91
C MET A 355 -12.76 -5.67 -18.19
N LYS A 356 -12.38 -6.21 -19.35
CA LYS A 356 -13.01 -5.94 -20.64
C LYS A 356 -14.34 -6.71 -20.76
N ASP A 357 -15.30 -6.33 -19.94
CA ASP A 357 -16.66 -6.84 -19.90
C ASP A 357 -17.69 -5.78 -20.39
N GLU A 358 -18.96 -6.11 -20.27
CA GLU A 358 -20.07 -5.20 -20.67
C GLU A 358 -20.08 -3.88 -19.88
N GLN A 359 -19.42 -3.83 -18.71
CA GLN A 359 -19.36 -2.65 -17.84
C GLN A 359 -18.07 -1.84 -17.98
N TYR A 360 -17.13 -2.28 -18.84
CA TYR A 360 -15.83 -1.64 -18.99
C TYR A 360 -15.92 -0.13 -19.16
N GLU A 361 -16.71 0.35 -20.12
CA GLU A 361 -16.85 1.79 -20.39
C GLU A 361 -17.51 2.52 -19.21
N LEU A 362 -18.52 1.91 -18.58
CA LEU A 362 -19.19 2.48 -17.42
C LEU A 362 -18.21 2.66 -16.25
N ASN A 363 -17.44 1.62 -15.95
CA ASN A 363 -16.47 1.60 -14.87
C ASN A 363 -15.38 2.67 -15.09
N LYS A 364 -14.87 2.75 -16.31
CA LYS A 364 -13.86 3.75 -16.70
C LYS A 364 -14.36 5.19 -16.59
N ILE A 365 -15.60 5.45 -17.02
CA ILE A 365 -16.24 6.77 -16.88
C ILE A 365 -16.34 7.16 -15.42
N TRP A 366 -16.80 6.25 -14.55
CA TRP A 366 -16.97 6.56 -13.14
C TRP A 366 -15.66 6.69 -12.38
N TRP A 367 -14.67 5.86 -12.70
CA TRP A 367 -13.34 5.99 -12.10
C TRP A 367 -12.70 7.36 -12.43
N ASN A 368 -12.74 7.75 -13.69
CA ASN A 368 -12.27 9.08 -14.10
C ASN A 368 -13.07 10.19 -13.41
N LYS A 369 -14.40 10.06 -13.32
CA LYS A 369 -15.25 11.06 -12.67
C LYS A 369 -14.94 11.23 -11.19
N PHE A 370 -14.73 10.13 -10.45
CA PHE A 370 -14.32 10.19 -9.03
C PHE A 370 -12.99 10.93 -8.88
N ASN A 371 -11.98 10.56 -9.64
CA ASN A 371 -10.66 11.17 -9.56
C ASN A 371 -10.68 12.66 -9.97
N ALA A 372 -11.32 13.00 -11.10
CA ALA A 372 -11.41 14.38 -11.59
C ALA A 372 -12.12 15.29 -10.59
N SER A 373 -13.29 14.87 -10.09
CA SER A 373 -14.06 15.69 -9.13
C SER A 373 -13.33 15.87 -7.80
N ALA A 374 -12.64 14.82 -7.32
CA ALA A 374 -11.86 14.92 -6.10
C ALA A 374 -10.65 15.85 -6.28
N ALA A 375 -9.95 15.79 -7.43
CA ALA A 375 -8.88 16.73 -7.76
C ALA A 375 -9.37 18.17 -7.76
N GLU A 376 -10.51 18.47 -8.42
CA GLU A 376 -11.09 19.80 -8.45
C GLU A 376 -11.46 20.35 -7.07
N ILE A 377 -11.95 19.49 -6.16
CA ILE A 377 -12.27 19.90 -4.79
C ILE A 377 -10.99 20.20 -4.00
N LEU A 378 -9.95 19.41 -4.15
CA LEU A 378 -8.70 19.56 -3.40
C LEU A 378 -7.81 20.71 -3.91
N ASP A 379 -7.93 21.11 -5.17
CA ASP A 379 -7.23 22.25 -5.77
C ASP A 379 -7.81 23.61 -5.35
N ARG A 380 -9.03 23.64 -4.78
CA ARG A 380 -9.68 24.86 -4.22
C ARG A 380 -9.14 25.19 -2.83
#